data_be27fdd70cee8c10c72d14bcf5d4bda3
#
_entry.id   be27fdd70cee8c10c72d14bcf5d4bda3
#
_cell.length_a   1.000
_cell.length_b   1.000
_cell.length_c   1.000
_cell.angle_alpha   90.00
_cell.angle_beta   90.00
_cell.angle_gamma   90.00
#
_symmetry.space_group_name_H-M   'P 1'
#
loop_
_entity.id
_entity.type
_entity.pdbx_description
1 polymer ?
#
loop_
_entity_poly.entity_id
_entity_poly.type
_entity_poly.pdbx_seq_one_letter_code
_entity_poly.pdbx_strand_id
1 'polypeptide(L)'
;MTRVKKGVHALKRRRNVLKQTKGFRHGRSKKEKQAKEALLHAGNYAFAHRKDKKSHNRKLWNIKINAGARELGMSYSKLIGALKKKKIELDRKIFADLAENHPKTFAKILADLK
;
A
#
# COMPACT_ATOMS: atom_id res chain seq x y z
N MET A 1 25.41 51.44 -6.44
CA MET A 1 24.91 50.03 -6.53
C MET A 1 24.04 49.72 -5.31
N THR A 2 22.81 49.27 -5.51
CA THR A 2 21.93 48.89 -4.42
C THR A 2 22.35 47.50 -3.89
N ARG A 3 22.55 47.37 -2.59
CA ARG A 3 22.90 46.11 -1.92
C ARG A 3 21.68 45.17 -1.90
N VAL A 4 21.74 44.05 -2.59
CA VAL A 4 20.70 43.02 -2.56
C VAL A 4 20.92 42.07 -1.38
N LYS A 5 20.04 42.13 -0.39
CA LYS A 5 20.06 41.24 0.79
C LYS A 5 19.29 39.95 0.47
N LYS A 6 20.00 38.83 0.30
CA LYS A 6 19.41 37.52 0.00
C LYS A 6 18.93 36.76 1.25
N GLY A 7 19.16 37.29 2.47
CA GLY A 7 18.90 36.57 3.72
C GLY A 7 17.45 36.14 3.93
N VAL A 8 16.48 37.02 3.59
CA VAL A 8 15.05 36.72 3.77
C VAL A 8 14.61 35.49 2.90
N HIS A 9 15.03 35.46 1.64
CA HIS A 9 14.70 34.36 0.74
C HIS A 9 15.38 33.05 1.15
N ALA A 10 16.63 33.12 1.59
CA ALA A 10 17.36 31.94 2.10
C ALA A 10 16.70 31.37 3.36
N LEU A 11 16.30 32.24 4.31
CA LEU A 11 15.58 31.80 5.51
C LEU A 11 14.21 31.19 5.21
N LYS A 12 13.43 31.80 4.31
CA LYS A 12 12.14 31.21 3.88
C LYS A 12 12.33 29.83 3.27
N ARG A 13 13.30 29.67 2.36
CA ARG A 13 13.62 28.38 1.74
C ARG A 13 14.01 27.35 2.79
N ARG A 14 14.92 27.69 3.69
CA ARG A 14 15.34 26.82 4.79
C ARG A 14 14.15 26.41 5.66
N ARG A 15 13.30 27.33 6.07
CA ARG A 15 12.09 27.04 6.88
C ARG A 15 11.15 26.07 6.15
N ASN A 16 10.91 26.28 4.86
CA ASN A 16 10.04 25.41 4.07
C ASN A 16 10.57 23.98 3.98
N VAL A 17 11.88 23.80 3.76
CA VAL A 17 12.51 22.48 3.74
C VAL A 17 12.43 21.81 5.11
N LEU A 18 12.81 22.50 6.18
CA LEU A 18 12.81 21.94 7.53
C LEU A 18 11.40 21.68 8.07
N LYS A 19 10.39 22.42 7.59
CA LYS A 19 8.98 22.14 7.92
C LYS A 19 8.56 20.73 7.45
N GLN A 20 9.03 20.31 6.28
CA GLN A 20 8.70 18.99 5.71
C GLN A 20 9.48 17.85 6.37
N THR A 21 10.60 18.13 7.02
CA THR A 21 11.44 17.12 7.69
C THR A 21 11.30 17.11 9.21
N LYS A 22 10.25 17.73 9.75
CA LYS A 22 9.95 17.64 11.18
C LYS A 22 9.81 16.18 11.60
N GLY A 23 10.47 15.81 12.69
CA GLY A 23 10.47 14.44 13.21
C GLY A 23 11.47 13.48 12.55
N PHE A 24 12.22 13.91 11.53
CA PHE A 24 13.28 13.08 10.95
C PHE A 24 14.45 12.94 11.93
N ARG A 25 15.08 11.78 11.92
CA ARG A 25 16.19 11.43 12.83
C ARG A 25 17.47 12.24 12.51
N HIS A 26 18.25 12.49 13.54
CA HIS A 26 19.58 13.13 13.48
C HIS A 26 19.55 14.54 12.85
N GLY A 27 20.55 14.88 12.07
CA GLY A 27 20.68 16.17 11.41
C GLY A 27 19.68 16.44 10.27
N ARG A 28 18.93 15.45 9.84
CA ARG A 28 17.95 15.57 8.75
C ARG A 28 16.78 16.50 9.07
N SER A 29 16.47 16.71 10.35
CA SER A 29 15.46 17.67 10.81
C SER A 29 16.00 19.07 11.07
N LYS A 30 17.34 19.26 11.13
CA LYS A 30 17.97 20.52 11.55
C LYS A 30 18.87 21.14 10.48
N LYS A 31 19.54 20.32 9.65
CA LYS A 31 20.49 20.77 8.63
C LYS A 31 19.83 20.70 7.24
N GLU A 32 19.73 21.86 6.55
CA GLU A 32 19.00 21.99 5.28
C GLU A 32 19.50 21.02 4.20
N LYS A 33 20.82 20.84 4.05
CA LYS A 33 21.41 19.93 3.06
C LYS A 33 20.95 18.48 3.29
N GLN A 34 21.07 18.01 4.52
CA GLN A 34 20.64 16.65 4.90
C GLN A 34 19.11 16.47 4.81
N ALA A 35 18.36 17.54 5.13
CA ALA A 35 16.91 17.54 5.00
C ALA A 35 16.45 17.38 3.54
N LYS A 36 17.07 18.12 2.61
CA LYS A 36 16.78 18.01 1.17
C LYS A 36 17.05 16.61 0.64
N GLU A 37 18.20 16.05 0.96
CA GLU A 37 18.55 14.70 0.58
C GLU A 37 17.54 13.67 1.11
N ALA A 38 17.21 13.78 2.40
CA ALA A 38 16.24 12.87 3.02
C ALA A 38 14.84 13.00 2.40
N LEU A 39 14.40 14.19 2.01
CA LEU A 39 13.13 14.40 1.32
C LEU A 39 13.09 13.73 -0.07
N LEU A 40 14.19 13.87 -0.83
CA LEU A 40 14.28 13.22 -2.14
C LEU A 40 14.20 11.69 -2.02
N HIS A 41 14.94 11.11 -1.07
CA HIS A 41 14.86 9.67 -0.79
C HIS A 41 13.47 9.24 -0.33
N ALA A 42 12.85 9.99 0.57
CA ALA A 42 11.49 9.72 1.04
C ALA A 42 10.47 9.74 -0.12
N GLY A 43 10.60 10.71 -1.04
CA GLY A 43 9.78 10.79 -2.24
C GLY A 43 9.92 9.59 -3.15
N ASN A 44 11.16 9.17 -3.43
CA ASN A 44 11.46 7.99 -4.24
C ASN A 44 10.89 6.71 -3.63
N TYR A 45 11.10 6.51 -2.32
CA TYR A 45 10.54 5.36 -1.62
C TYR A 45 9.01 5.38 -1.59
N ALA A 46 8.41 6.53 -1.34
CA ALA A 46 6.95 6.65 -1.37
C ALA A 46 6.38 6.29 -2.75
N PHE A 47 7.04 6.70 -3.84
CA PHE A 47 6.65 6.34 -5.20
C PHE A 47 6.73 4.83 -5.45
N ALA A 48 7.85 4.20 -5.12
CA ALA A 48 8.05 2.76 -5.26
C ALA A 48 7.06 1.97 -4.39
N HIS A 49 6.94 2.31 -3.11
CA HIS A 49 6.09 1.59 -2.16
C HIS A 49 4.59 1.72 -2.45
N ARG A 50 4.13 2.77 -3.15
CA ARG A 50 2.74 2.82 -3.63
C ARG A 50 2.44 1.71 -4.64
N LYS A 51 3.41 1.32 -5.46
CA LYS A 51 3.30 0.18 -6.37
C LYS A 51 3.36 -1.15 -5.60
N ASP A 52 4.33 -1.27 -4.69
CA ASP A 52 4.52 -2.46 -3.87
C ASP A 52 3.32 -2.73 -2.96
N LYS A 53 2.70 -1.71 -2.39
CA LYS A 53 1.48 -1.84 -1.58
C LYS A 53 0.37 -2.60 -2.32
N LYS A 54 0.19 -2.34 -3.61
CA LYS A 54 -0.81 -3.04 -4.43
C LYS A 54 -0.48 -4.54 -4.54
N SER A 55 0.78 -4.87 -4.72
CA SER A 55 1.26 -6.26 -4.80
C SER A 55 1.15 -7.00 -3.46
N HIS A 56 1.49 -6.33 -2.35
CA HIS A 56 1.34 -6.88 -1.00
C HIS A 56 -0.12 -7.16 -0.65
N ASN A 57 -1.03 -6.22 -0.91
CA ASN A 57 -2.44 -6.42 -0.65
C ASN A 57 -2.99 -7.61 -1.46
N ARG A 58 -2.61 -7.74 -2.74
CA ARG A 58 -3.05 -8.86 -3.57
C ARG A 58 -2.54 -10.21 -3.03
N LYS A 59 -1.31 -10.28 -2.55
CA LYS A 59 -0.77 -11.46 -1.88
C LYS A 59 -1.55 -11.80 -0.62
N LEU A 60 -1.85 -10.80 0.22
CA LEU A 60 -2.61 -10.98 1.45
C LEU A 60 -4.02 -11.51 1.17
N TRP A 61 -4.73 -10.96 0.19
CA TRP A 61 -6.04 -11.45 -0.21
C TRP A 61 -5.99 -12.91 -0.68
N ASN A 62 -4.98 -13.26 -1.48
CA ASN A 62 -4.82 -14.65 -1.92
C ASN A 62 -4.61 -15.61 -0.75
N ILE A 63 -3.86 -15.21 0.29
CA ILE A 63 -3.65 -16.01 1.50
C ILE A 63 -4.98 -16.21 2.24
N LYS A 64 -5.74 -15.14 2.47
CA LYS A 64 -7.04 -15.20 3.15
C LYS A 64 -8.04 -16.08 2.41
N ILE A 65 -8.18 -15.90 1.10
CA ILE A 65 -9.07 -16.72 0.26
C ILE A 65 -8.64 -18.20 0.29
N ASN A 66 -7.34 -18.48 0.20
CA ASN A 66 -6.84 -19.85 0.22
C ASN A 66 -7.08 -20.53 1.57
N ALA A 67 -6.94 -19.82 2.68
CA ALA A 67 -7.24 -20.33 4.00
C ALA A 67 -8.72 -20.76 4.09
N GLY A 68 -9.66 -19.86 3.83
CA GLY A 68 -11.08 -20.18 3.85
C GLY A 68 -11.51 -21.27 2.84
N ALA A 69 -10.90 -21.28 1.66
CA ALA A 69 -11.20 -22.33 0.67
C ALA A 69 -10.71 -23.71 1.12
N ARG A 70 -9.54 -23.80 1.79
CA ARG A 70 -9.00 -25.07 2.31
C ARG A 70 -9.83 -25.64 3.45
N GLU A 71 -10.38 -24.81 4.31
CA GLU A 71 -11.33 -25.23 5.35
C GLU A 71 -12.56 -25.93 4.75
N LEU A 72 -12.96 -25.55 3.54
CA LEU A 72 -14.06 -26.14 2.79
C LEU A 72 -13.62 -27.24 1.78
N GLY A 73 -12.36 -27.69 1.90
CA GLY A 73 -11.80 -28.78 1.09
C GLY A 73 -11.41 -28.41 -0.33
N MET A 74 -11.27 -27.10 -0.65
CA MET A 74 -10.93 -26.63 -1.98
C MET A 74 -9.61 -25.85 -1.97
N SER A 75 -8.73 -26.05 -2.97
CA SER A 75 -7.53 -25.24 -3.13
C SER A 75 -7.83 -23.93 -3.86
N TYR A 76 -7.01 -22.89 -3.62
CA TYR A 76 -7.13 -21.59 -4.29
C TYR A 76 -7.22 -21.70 -5.82
N SER A 77 -6.37 -22.53 -6.43
CA SER A 77 -6.34 -22.71 -7.89
C SER A 77 -7.65 -23.31 -8.43
N LYS A 78 -8.19 -24.31 -7.73
CA LYS A 78 -9.48 -24.92 -8.09
C LYS A 78 -10.63 -23.93 -7.94
N LEU A 79 -10.63 -23.13 -6.87
CA LEU A 79 -11.61 -22.08 -6.64
C LEU A 79 -11.60 -21.04 -7.76
N ILE A 80 -10.45 -20.49 -8.09
CA ILE A 80 -10.33 -19.48 -9.17
C ILE A 80 -10.71 -20.08 -10.53
N GLY A 81 -10.35 -21.35 -10.78
CA GLY A 81 -10.76 -22.08 -11.99
C GLY A 81 -12.27 -22.23 -12.09
N ALA A 82 -12.95 -22.60 -10.99
CA ALA A 82 -14.39 -22.75 -10.92
C ALA A 82 -15.13 -21.41 -11.13
N LEU A 83 -14.65 -20.34 -10.48
CA LEU A 83 -15.19 -18.98 -10.68
C LEU A 83 -15.12 -18.53 -12.14
N LYS A 84 -13.98 -18.77 -12.79
CA LYS A 84 -13.80 -18.44 -14.22
C LYS A 84 -14.74 -19.24 -15.12
N LYS A 85 -14.91 -20.55 -14.86
CA LYS A 85 -15.84 -21.40 -15.61
C LYS A 85 -17.28 -20.91 -15.51
N LYS A 86 -17.71 -20.47 -14.32
CA LYS A 86 -19.06 -19.93 -14.09
C LYS A 86 -19.19 -18.44 -14.41
N LYS A 87 -18.14 -17.79 -14.98
CA LYS A 87 -18.11 -16.37 -15.34
C LYS A 87 -18.46 -15.43 -14.17
N ILE A 88 -18.07 -15.80 -12.96
CA ILE A 88 -18.28 -14.99 -11.75
C ILE A 88 -17.09 -14.04 -11.61
N GLU A 89 -17.31 -12.75 -11.85
CA GLU A 89 -16.30 -11.69 -11.83
C GLU A 89 -16.34 -10.94 -10.48
N LEU A 90 -15.92 -11.61 -9.40
CA LEU A 90 -15.76 -10.96 -8.10
C LEU A 90 -14.28 -10.65 -7.82
N ASP A 91 -14.06 -9.48 -7.25
CA ASP A 91 -12.73 -8.99 -6.86
C ASP A 91 -12.13 -9.83 -5.72
N ARG A 92 -10.81 -10.05 -5.77
CA ARG A 92 -10.07 -10.74 -4.71
C ARG A 92 -10.24 -10.08 -3.34
N LYS A 93 -10.38 -8.74 -3.30
CA LYS A 93 -10.62 -8.00 -2.06
C LYS A 93 -11.95 -8.41 -1.42
N ILE A 94 -13.00 -8.46 -2.23
CA ILE A 94 -14.34 -8.87 -1.77
C ILE A 94 -14.33 -10.32 -1.32
N PHE A 95 -13.70 -11.22 -2.09
CA PHE A 95 -13.57 -12.62 -1.69
C PHE A 95 -12.79 -12.83 -0.40
N ALA A 96 -11.72 -12.05 -0.19
CA ALA A 96 -10.94 -12.11 1.05
C ALA A 96 -11.74 -11.62 2.26
N ASP A 97 -12.56 -10.58 2.08
CA ASP A 97 -13.46 -10.07 3.10
C ASP A 97 -14.57 -11.08 3.44
N LEU A 98 -15.17 -11.69 2.42
CA LEU A 98 -16.17 -12.76 2.62
C LEU A 98 -15.57 -13.96 3.37
N ALA A 99 -14.34 -14.36 3.05
CA ALA A 99 -13.69 -15.48 3.71
C ALA A 99 -13.40 -15.19 5.20
N GLU A 100 -13.05 -13.94 5.54
CA GLU A 100 -12.66 -13.54 6.89
C GLU A 100 -13.88 -13.17 7.75
N ASN A 101 -14.77 -12.32 7.24
CA ASN A 101 -15.86 -11.71 8.02
C ASN A 101 -17.23 -12.39 7.79
N HIS A 102 -17.40 -13.08 6.67
CA HIS A 102 -18.68 -13.71 6.28
C HIS A 102 -18.54 -15.15 5.83
N PRO A 103 -18.01 -16.06 6.69
CA PRO A 103 -17.70 -17.45 6.29
C PRO A 103 -18.93 -18.25 5.82
N LYS A 104 -20.11 -17.96 6.37
CA LYS A 104 -21.36 -18.60 5.94
C LYS A 104 -21.72 -18.27 4.48
N THR A 105 -21.57 -17.02 4.07
CA THR A 105 -21.80 -16.57 2.69
C THR A 105 -20.75 -17.13 1.75
N PHE A 106 -19.49 -17.12 2.18
CA PHE A 106 -18.38 -17.69 1.45
C PHE A 106 -18.59 -19.20 1.19
N ALA A 107 -19.04 -19.96 2.20
CA ALA A 107 -19.35 -21.38 2.07
C ALA A 107 -20.50 -21.66 1.07
N LYS A 108 -21.56 -20.83 1.07
CA LYS A 108 -22.65 -20.95 0.08
C LYS A 108 -22.13 -20.76 -1.34
N ILE A 109 -21.32 -19.71 -1.59
CA ILE A 109 -20.72 -19.48 -2.90
C ILE A 109 -19.87 -20.69 -3.34
N LEU A 110 -19.07 -21.26 -2.43
CA LEU A 110 -18.26 -22.44 -2.76
C LEU A 110 -19.10 -23.69 -3.03
N ALA A 111 -20.22 -23.86 -2.33
CA ALA A 111 -21.14 -24.97 -2.59
C ALA A 111 -21.76 -24.88 -3.99
N ASP A 112 -22.14 -23.69 -4.42
CA ASP A 112 -22.66 -23.44 -5.77
C ASP A 112 -21.59 -23.63 -6.87
N LEU A 113 -20.29 -23.59 -6.49
CA LEU A 113 -19.18 -23.78 -7.43
C LEU A 113 -18.81 -25.24 -7.65
N LYS A 114 -19.20 -26.14 -6.76
CA LYS A 114 -18.98 -27.58 -6.88
C LYS A 114 -19.92 -28.20 -7.90
#